data_5006e165a25e81a18b99b90ace814d2a
#
_entry.id   5006e165a25e81a18b99b90ace814d2a
#
_cell.length_a   1.000
_cell.length_b   1.000
_cell.length_c   1.000
_cell.angle_alpha   90.00
_cell.angle_beta   90.00
_cell.angle_gamma   90.00
#
_symmetry.space_group_name_H-M   'P 1'
#
loop_
_entity.id
_entity.type
_entity.pdbx_description
1 polymer ?
#
loop_
_entity_poly.entity_id
_entity_poly.type
_entity_poly.pdbx_seq_one_letter_code
_entity_poly.pdbx_strand_id
1 'polypeptide(L)'
;MKKSIYSINEMHNAIKQIVEQINISGFDPEVIVSINRGGCIPGVYLSHFLDKPHKMIDINLPDSSENKFSFLKKNKLILIIDDINDTGSTFDFVKKTFNDSDCEIRFAALINNVTSKTKIDYHGQLIDKSENPVWYVFPWENWW
;
A
#
# COMPACT_ATOMS: atom_id res chain seq x y z
N MET A 1 -9.18 18.08 13.67
CA MET A 1 -9.54 17.25 12.53
C MET A 1 -10.49 16.16 12.98
N LYS A 2 -11.56 15.97 12.24
CA LYS A 2 -12.54 14.90 12.50
C LYS A 2 -11.88 13.54 12.35
N LYS A 3 -12.15 12.64 13.30
CA LYS A 3 -11.72 11.23 13.20
C LYS A 3 -12.83 10.38 12.62
N SER A 4 -12.47 9.42 11.79
CA SER A 4 -13.36 8.40 11.24
C SER A 4 -12.78 7.02 11.49
N ILE A 5 -13.58 6.13 12.04
CA ILE A 5 -13.19 4.76 12.30
C ILE A 5 -13.31 3.96 11.00
N TYR A 6 -12.22 3.36 10.57
CA TYR A 6 -12.20 2.46 9.43
C TYR A 6 -12.42 1.03 9.93
N SER A 7 -13.41 0.34 9.39
CA SER A 7 -13.79 -0.98 9.88
C SER A 7 -13.10 -2.12 9.14
N ILE A 8 -13.10 -3.30 9.74
CA ILE A 8 -12.64 -4.55 9.09
C ILE A 8 -13.46 -4.82 7.82
N ASN A 9 -14.76 -4.57 7.84
CA ASN A 9 -15.61 -4.76 6.66
C ASN A 9 -15.24 -3.81 5.53
N GLU A 10 -14.90 -2.57 5.84
CA GLU A 10 -14.40 -1.62 4.84
C GLU A 10 -13.08 -2.12 4.24
N MET A 11 -12.20 -2.67 5.07
CA MET A 11 -10.95 -3.28 4.59
C MET A 11 -11.21 -4.45 3.65
N HIS A 12 -12.12 -5.36 4.02
CA HIS A 12 -12.48 -6.49 3.15
C HIS A 12 -13.00 -6.03 1.80
N ASN A 13 -13.87 -5.01 1.79
CA ASN A 13 -14.39 -4.44 0.55
C ASN A 13 -13.28 -3.80 -0.29
N ALA A 14 -12.39 -3.06 0.35
CA ALA A 14 -11.25 -2.45 -0.33
C ALA A 14 -10.32 -3.50 -0.96
N ILE A 15 -10.01 -4.56 -0.22
CA ILE A 15 -9.18 -5.67 -0.74
C ILE A 15 -9.84 -6.32 -1.96
N LYS A 16 -11.15 -6.58 -1.92
CA LYS A 16 -11.88 -7.11 -3.08
C LYS A 16 -11.78 -6.20 -4.29
N GLN A 17 -11.96 -4.89 -4.10
CA GLN A 17 -11.83 -3.91 -5.17
C GLN A 17 -10.42 -3.87 -5.76
N ILE A 18 -9.40 -3.93 -4.90
CA ILE A 18 -7.99 -3.97 -5.33
C ILE A 18 -7.72 -5.23 -6.15
N VAL A 19 -8.15 -6.40 -5.67
CA VAL A 19 -7.97 -7.67 -6.39
C VAL A 19 -8.66 -7.64 -7.75
N GLU A 20 -9.87 -7.10 -7.83
CA GLU A 20 -10.59 -6.96 -9.10
C GLU A 20 -9.83 -6.07 -10.09
N GLN A 21 -9.31 -4.93 -9.62
CA GLN A 21 -8.50 -4.02 -10.44
C GLN A 21 -7.22 -4.70 -10.92
N ILE A 22 -6.55 -5.45 -10.06
CA ILE A 22 -5.36 -6.22 -10.43
C ILE A 22 -5.69 -7.23 -11.53
N ASN A 23 -6.77 -7.98 -11.37
CA ASN A 23 -7.20 -8.99 -12.35
C ASN A 23 -7.53 -8.35 -13.71
N ILE A 24 -8.24 -7.23 -13.70
CA ILE A 24 -8.58 -6.50 -14.93
C ILE A 24 -7.31 -5.99 -15.62
N SER A 25 -6.33 -5.52 -14.85
CA SER A 25 -5.07 -4.99 -15.39
C SER A 25 -4.17 -6.07 -16.00
N GLY A 26 -4.37 -7.33 -15.67
CA GLY A 26 -3.49 -8.42 -16.08
C GLY A 26 -2.14 -8.46 -15.36
N PHE A 27 -1.93 -7.62 -14.35
CA PHE A 27 -0.71 -7.63 -13.55
C PHE A 27 -0.69 -8.86 -12.64
N ASP A 28 0.38 -9.65 -12.73
CA ASP A 28 0.55 -10.84 -11.90
C ASP A 28 1.80 -10.67 -11.02
N PRO A 29 1.66 -10.08 -9.80
CA PRO A 29 2.81 -9.83 -8.94
C PRO A 29 3.46 -11.13 -8.48
N GLU A 30 4.77 -11.14 -8.41
CA GLU A 30 5.54 -12.24 -7.85
C GLU A 30 5.60 -12.20 -6.33
N VAL A 31 5.42 -11.02 -5.75
CA VAL A 31 5.46 -10.79 -4.31
C VAL A 31 4.60 -9.60 -3.92
N ILE A 32 3.94 -9.74 -2.77
CA ILE A 32 3.23 -8.64 -2.11
C ILE A 32 4.14 -8.06 -1.04
N VAL A 33 4.36 -6.75 -1.08
CA VAL A 33 5.22 -6.06 -0.13
C VAL A 33 4.40 -5.04 0.64
N SER A 34 4.34 -5.23 1.95
CA SER A 34 3.66 -4.29 2.84
C SER A 34 4.62 -3.23 3.34
N ILE A 35 4.15 -1.99 3.42
CA ILE A 35 4.85 -0.93 4.12
C ILE A 35 4.49 -1.02 5.61
N ASN A 36 5.50 -1.26 6.44
CA ASN A 36 5.31 -1.38 7.88
C ASN A 36 4.99 0.03 8.46
N ARG A 37 4.01 0.18 9.30
CA ARG A 37 3.16 -0.86 9.91
C ARG A 37 1.77 -0.94 9.26
N GLY A 38 1.24 0.19 8.78
CA GLY A 38 -0.14 0.32 8.32
C GLY A 38 -0.51 -0.64 7.20
N GLY A 39 0.42 -0.94 6.31
CA GLY A 39 0.20 -1.86 5.19
C GLY A 39 0.27 -3.34 5.54
N CYS A 40 0.73 -3.70 6.74
CA CYS A 40 1.01 -5.10 7.07
C CYS A 40 -0.24 -5.97 7.12
N ILE A 41 -1.31 -5.51 7.77
CA ILE A 41 -2.56 -6.27 7.86
C ILE A 41 -3.22 -6.38 6.47
N PRO A 42 -3.44 -5.28 5.73
CA PRO A 42 -3.95 -5.39 4.35
C PRO A 42 -3.06 -6.26 3.46
N GLY A 43 -1.74 -6.17 3.62
CA GLY A 43 -0.80 -6.96 2.83
C GLY A 43 -0.93 -8.46 3.07
N VAL A 44 -1.14 -8.89 4.31
CA VAL A 44 -1.39 -10.29 4.63
C VAL A 44 -2.68 -10.77 3.97
N TYR A 45 -3.76 -10.01 4.07
CA TYR A 45 -5.03 -10.35 3.40
C TYR A 45 -4.86 -10.45 1.88
N LEU A 46 -4.19 -9.48 1.28
CA LEU A 46 -3.96 -9.45 -0.16
C LEU A 46 -3.08 -10.63 -0.61
N SER A 47 -2.04 -10.95 0.15
CA SER A 47 -1.16 -12.10 -0.08
C SER A 47 -1.95 -13.41 -0.12
N HIS A 48 -2.85 -13.62 0.84
CA HIS A 48 -3.72 -14.80 0.85
C HIS A 48 -4.69 -14.82 -0.32
N PHE A 49 -5.31 -13.68 -0.63
CA PHE A 49 -6.26 -13.57 -1.72
C PHE A 49 -5.64 -13.92 -3.08
N LEU A 50 -4.41 -13.46 -3.31
CA LEU A 50 -3.70 -13.66 -4.57
C LEU A 50 -2.82 -14.92 -4.57
N ASP A 51 -2.69 -15.60 -3.43
CA ASP A 51 -1.79 -16.73 -3.23
C ASP A 51 -0.34 -16.39 -3.64
N LYS A 52 0.17 -15.28 -3.10
CA LYS A 52 1.52 -14.79 -3.38
C LYS A 52 2.34 -14.65 -2.09
N PRO A 53 3.66 -14.81 -2.16
CA PRO A 53 4.54 -14.55 -1.02
C PRO A 53 4.35 -13.13 -0.49
N HIS A 54 4.51 -12.97 0.82
CA HIS A 54 4.39 -11.68 1.50
C HIS A 54 5.72 -11.30 2.14
N LYS A 55 6.12 -10.05 1.93
CA LYS A 55 7.28 -9.44 2.57
C LYS A 55 6.91 -8.06 3.11
N MET A 56 7.74 -7.53 3.98
CA MET A 56 7.52 -6.26 4.64
C MET A 56 8.75 -5.39 4.50
N ILE A 57 8.54 -4.10 4.29
CA ILE A 57 9.60 -3.08 4.34
C ILE A 57 9.27 -2.05 5.41
N ASP A 58 10.31 -1.54 6.07
CA ASP A 58 10.19 -0.47 7.05
C ASP A 58 11.00 0.74 6.59
N ILE A 59 10.31 1.78 6.14
CA ILE A 59 10.93 2.99 5.61
C ILE A 59 11.49 3.91 6.71
N ASN A 60 11.11 3.69 7.96
CA ASN A 60 11.51 4.53 9.09
C ASN A 60 12.79 4.04 9.79
N LEU A 61 13.32 2.89 9.36
CA LEU A 61 14.59 2.41 9.91
C LEU A 61 15.74 3.33 9.49
N PRO A 62 16.67 3.65 10.42
CA PRO A 62 17.77 4.56 10.14
C PRO A 62 18.87 3.99 9.26
N ASP A 63 18.74 2.77 8.78
CA ASP A 63 19.72 2.10 7.96
C ASP A 63 19.91 2.76 6.60
N SER A 64 21.11 2.57 6.02
CA SER A 64 21.43 3.03 4.69
C SER A 64 20.37 2.56 3.70
N SER A 65 19.75 3.50 3.03
CA SER A 65 18.69 3.25 2.06
C SER A 65 19.10 2.30 0.93
N GLU A 66 20.40 2.21 0.64
CA GLU A 66 20.94 1.41 -0.47
C GLU A 66 20.70 -0.08 -0.32
N ASN A 67 20.68 -0.62 0.91
CA ASN A 67 20.52 -2.05 1.16
C ASN A 67 19.16 -2.42 1.75
N LYS A 68 18.35 -1.43 2.07
CA LYS A 68 17.08 -1.60 2.80
C LYS A 68 16.09 -2.53 2.08
N PHE A 69 16.11 -2.51 0.74
CA PHE A 69 15.21 -3.28 -0.10
C PHE A 69 15.94 -4.27 -1.01
N SER A 70 17.21 -4.56 -0.72
CA SER A 70 18.05 -5.43 -1.56
C SER A 70 17.46 -6.84 -1.71
N PHE A 71 16.76 -7.34 -0.71
CA PHE A 71 16.12 -8.66 -0.74
C PHE A 71 14.98 -8.75 -1.78
N LEU A 72 14.46 -7.62 -2.24
CA LEU A 72 13.42 -7.56 -3.27
C LEU A 72 13.98 -7.57 -4.70
N LYS A 73 15.28 -7.37 -4.89
CA LYS A 73 15.91 -7.28 -6.22
C LYS A 73 15.79 -8.56 -7.05
N LYS A 74 15.46 -9.69 -6.42
CA LYS A 74 15.21 -10.96 -7.12
C LYS A 74 13.87 -10.99 -7.83
N ASN A 75 12.94 -10.13 -7.44
CA ASN A 75 11.59 -10.08 -7.98
C ASN A 75 11.53 -9.01 -9.06
N LYS A 76 10.81 -9.29 -10.14
CA LYS A 76 10.61 -8.36 -11.25
C LYS A 76 9.26 -7.66 -11.21
N LEU A 77 8.24 -8.33 -10.67
CA LEU A 77 6.88 -7.82 -10.57
C LEU A 77 6.50 -7.72 -9.10
N ILE A 78 6.45 -6.51 -8.59
CA ILE A 78 6.25 -6.24 -7.15
C ILE A 78 5.00 -5.39 -6.96
N LEU A 79 4.12 -5.83 -6.08
CA LEU A 79 2.98 -5.04 -5.62
C LEU A 79 3.25 -4.54 -4.20
N ILE A 80 3.25 -3.23 -4.03
CA ILE A 80 3.48 -2.60 -2.73
C ILE A 80 2.17 -2.03 -2.21
N ILE A 81 1.82 -2.36 -0.96
CA ILE A 81 0.57 -1.93 -0.34
C ILE A 81 0.82 -1.17 0.97
N ASP A 82 0.04 -0.10 1.16
CA ASP A 82 -0.10 0.62 2.42
C ASP A 82 -1.59 0.76 2.79
N ASP A 83 -1.88 1.25 3.97
CA ASP A 83 -3.27 1.47 4.39
C ASP A 83 -3.87 2.69 3.69
N ILE A 84 -3.14 3.79 3.60
CA ILE A 84 -3.62 5.02 2.98
C ILE A 84 -2.52 5.71 2.15
N ASN A 85 -2.91 6.16 0.96
CA ASN A 85 -2.14 7.12 0.18
C ASN A 85 -2.68 8.53 0.48
N ASP A 86 -2.11 9.18 1.47
CA ASP A 86 -2.60 10.48 1.94
C ASP A 86 -1.91 11.64 1.19
N THR A 87 -0.72 12.04 1.62
CA THR A 87 0.07 13.07 0.94
C THR A 87 0.81 12.54 -0.27
N GLY A 88 1.06 11.25 -0.31
CA GLY A 88 1.86 10.57 -1.32
C GLY A 88 3.34 10.48 -1.00
N SER A 89 3.78 10.99 0.16
CA SER A 89 5.19 11.02 0.51
C SER A 89 5.82 9.65 0.67
N THR A 90 5.08 8.70 1.25
CA THR A 90 5.55 7.34 1.46
C THR A 90 5.79 6.62 0.14
N PHE A 91 4.79 6.61 -0.75
CA PHE A 91 4.92 5.97 -2.05
C PHE A 91 5.94 6.67 -2.95
N ASP A 92 6.04 7.99 -2.87
CA ASP A 92 7.07 8.75 -3.60
C ASP A 92 8.48 8.33 -3.18
N PHE A 93 8.71 8.18 -1.88
CA PHE A 93 9.98 7.70 -1.33
C PHE A 93 10.32 6.30 -1.86
N VAL A 94 9.37 5.38 -1.80
CA VAL A 94 9.55 4.00 -2.28
C VAL A 94 9.83 3.99 -3.79
N LYS A 95 9.06 4.74 -4.57
CA LYS A 95 9.24 4.85 -6.01
C LYS A 95 10.63 5.34 -6.38
N LYS A 96 11.14 6.36 -5.70
CA LYS A 96 12.50 6.88 -5.91
C LYS A 96 13.58 5.87 -5.55
N THR A 97 13.36 5.11 -4.47
CA THR A 97 14.30 4.08 -4.03
C THR A 97 14.47 2.97 -5.07
N PHE A 98 13.41 2.62 -5.79
CA PHE A 98 13.43 1.56 -6.81
C PHE A 98 13.65 2.07 -8.23
N ASN A 99 13.88 3.36 -8.42
CA ASN A 99 13.89 3.99 -9.75
C ASN A 99 14.92 3.38 -10.71
N ASP A 100 16.07 2.91 -10.20
CA ASP A 100 17.16 2.34 -10.99
C ASP A 100 17.09 0.81 -11.09
N SER A 101 16.01 0.20 -10.61
CA SER A 101 15.86 -1.26 -10.64
C SER A 101 15.13 -1.72 -11.91
N ASP A 102 15.41 -2.96 -12.33
CA ASP A 102 14.70 -3.62 -13.43
C ASP A 102 13.31 -4.13 -13.05
N CYS A 103 12.83 -3.74 -11.87
CA CYS A 103 11.55 -4.18 -11.34
C CYS A 103 10.41 -3.33 -11.88
N GLU A 104 9.28 -3.96 -12.22
CA GLU A 104 8.01 -3.28 -12.36
C GLU A 104 7.34 -3.25 -10.99
N ILE A 105 7.07 -2.05 -10.49
CA ILE A 105 6.45 -1.85 -9.19
C ILE A 105 5.11 -1.19 -9.40
N ARG A 106 4.07 -1.74 -8.78
CA ARG A 106 2.76 -1.12 -8.69
C ARG A 106 2.36 -0.93 -7.25
N PHE A 107 1.56 0.10 -7.01
CA PHE A 107 1.15 0.52 -5.68
C PHE A 107 -0.33 0.34 -5.46
N ALA A 108 -0.68 -0.10 -4.25
CA ALA A 108 -2.06 -0.23 -3.79
C ALA A 108 -2.23 0.41 -2.42
N ALA A 109 -3.42 0.92 -2.14
CA ALA A 109 -3.82 1.40 -0.82
C ALA A 109 -5.31 1.16 -0.58
N LEU A 110 -5.68 0.93 0.68
CA LEU A 110 -7.10 0.77 1.04
C LEU A 110 -7.87 2.08 0.81
N ILE A 111 -7.23 3.20 1.14
CA ILE A 111 -7.79 4.55 0.93
C ILE A 111 -6.81 5.33 0.06
N ASN A 112 -7.35 5.98 -0.96
CA ASN A 112 -6.57 6.88 -1.83
C ASN A 112 -7.14 8.29 -1.79
N ASN A 113 -6.32 9.23 -1.31
CA ASN A 113 -6.64 10.64 -1.36
C ASN A 113 -6.36 11.19 -2.78
N VAL A 114 -7.38 11.68 -3.44
CA VAL A 114 -7.27 12.16 -4.84
C VAL A 114 -6.32 13.36 -4.98
N THR A 115 -6.06 14.08 -3.88
CA THR A 115 -5.11 15.22 -3.87
C THR A 115 -3.68 14.80 -3.51
N SER A 116 -3.41 13.51 -3.35
CA SER A 116 -2.06 13.00 -3.12
C SER A 116 -1.14 13.36 -4.29
N LYS A 117 0.11 13.74 -3.98
CA LYS A 117 1.12 14.03 -5.00
C LYS A 117 1.59 12.79 -5.77
N THR A 118 1.34 11.60 -5.26
CA THR A 118 1.73 10.34 -5.88
C THR A 118 0.50 9.55 -6.30
N LYS A 119 0.40 9.25 -7.59
CA LYS A 119 -0.65 8.38 -8.11
C LYS A 119 -0.30 6.91 -7.82
N ILE A 120 -1.32 6.15 -7.47
CA ILE A 120 -1.20 4.71 -7.25
C ILE A 120 -2.03 3.95 -8.28
N ASP A 121 -1.76 2.65 -8.41
CA ASP A 121 -2.35 1.83 -9.46
C ASP A 121 -3.70 1.22 -9.06
N TYR A 122 -3.81 0.80 -7.80
CA TYR A 122 -4.98 0.09 -7.28
C TYR A 122 -5.41 0.68 -5.95
N HIS A 123 -6.71 0.81 -5.74
CA HIS A 123 -7.21 1.41 -4.51
C HIS A 123 -8.61 0.90 -4.15
N GLY A 124 -8.91 0.99 -2.88
CA GLY A 124 -10.27 0.85 -2.38
C GLY A 124 -11.01 2.18 -2.43
N GLN A 125 -11.29 2.74 -1.27
CA GLN A 125 -12.05 3.99 -1.14
C GLN A 125 -11.27 5.19 -1.68
N LEU A 126 -11.95 6.04 -2.46
CA LEU A 126 -11.44 7.37 -2.84
C LEU A 126 -11.94 8.41 -1.83
N ILE A 127 -11.06 9.32 -1.46
CA ILE A 127 -11.39 10.47 -0.60
C ILE A 127 -10.78 11.75 -1.17
N ASP A 128 -11.33 12.88 -0.76
CA ASP A 128 -10.76 14.20 -1.03
C ASP A 128 -10.58 14.94 0.29
N LYS A 129 -9.35 14.98 0.79
CA LYS A 129 -9.04 15.66 2.05
C LYS A 129 -9.01 17.19 1.92
N SER A 130 -8.95 17.73 0.72
CA SER A 130 -9.09 19.17 0.52
C SER A 130 -10.51 19.66 0.82
N GLU A 131 -11.50 18.83 0.52
CA GLU A 131 -12.91 19.13 0.77
C GLU A 131 -13.36 18.64 2.15
N ASN A 132 -12.89 17.46 2.56
CA ASN A 132 -13.30 16.83 3.82
C ASN A 132 -12.08 16.26 4.56
N PRO A 133 -11.37 17.09 5.33
CA PRO A 133 -10.20 16.65 6.08
C PRO A 133 -10.59 15.72 7.22
N VAL A 134 -10.29 14.44 7.06
CA VAL A 134 -10.61 13.39 8.04
C VAL A 134 -9.36 12.61 8.38
N TRP A 135 -9.19 12.28 9.65
CA TRP A 135 -8.18 11.35 10.12
C TRP A 135 -8.81 9.96 10.27
N TYR A 136 -8.32 9.00 9.50
CA TYR A 136 -8.79 7.61 9.58
C TYR A 136 -8.06 6.87 10.69
N VAL A 137 -8.84 6.16 11.52
CA VAL A 137 -8.32 5.29 12.57
C VAL A 137 -8.59 3.85 12.15
N PHE A 138 -7.54 3.12 11.88
CA PHE A 138 -7.62 1.74 11.41
C PHE A 138 -7.74 0.75 12.57
N PRO A 139 -8.33 -0.44 12.37
CA PRO A 139 -8.54 -1.42 13.45
C PRO A 139 -7.26 -1.88 14.15
N TRP A 140 -6.14 -1.85 13.46
CA TRP A 140 -4.84 -2.23 14.02
C TRP A 140 -4.14 -1.13 14.78
N GLU A 141 -4.70 0.08 14.81
CA GLU A 141 -4.09 1.21 15.52
C GLU A 141 -4.64 1.37 16.93
N ASN A 142 -5.95 1.21 17.09
CA ASN A 142 -6.64 1.63 18.31
C ASN A 142 -7.92 0.79 18.49
N TRP A 143 -7.78 -0.29 19.20
CA TRP A 143 -8.92 -1.19 19.41
C TRP A 143 -9.45 -1.17 20.86
N TRP A 144 -8.77 -0.48 21.77
CA TRP A 144 -9.14 -0.32 23.17
C TRP A 144 -9.79 1.04 23.45
#